data_d91c7be0cb3a3d9b6c0db946ab075886
#
_entry.id   d91c7be0cb3a3d9b6c0db946ab075886
#
_cell.length_a   1.000
_cell.length_b   1.000
_cell.length_c   1.000
_cell.angle_alpha   90.00
_cell.angle_beta   90.00
_cell.angle_gamma   90.00
#
_symmetry.space_group_name_H-M   'P 1'
#
loop_
_entity.id
_entity.type
_entity.pdbx_description
1 polymer ?
#
loop_
_entity_poly.entity_id
_entity_poly.type
_entity_poly.pdbx_seq_one_letter_code
_entity_poly.pdbx_strand_id
1 'polypeptide(L)'
;MMGISDATWNMTVLRRDLIDAIGTARRRVTLKRKGFGLEKDVIFAASNEGLSVRSSNAAMDIAGSGTWASPIAANGAALRRLAPALAGPDIRLSYCDGQLALNTTRISAREL
;
A
#
# COMPACT_ATOMS: atom_id res chain seq x y z
N MET A 1 -1.05 24.55 12.90
CA MET A 1 -1.10 24.19 12.73
C MET A 1 -1.03 23.25 12.61
N MET A 2 -0.91 22.87 12.77
CA MET A 2 -0.77 22.19 12.80
C MET A 2 -1.16 21.08 12.52
N GLY A 3 -1.25 20.34 12.93
CA GLY A 3 -1.68 19.03 12.69
C GLY A 3 -1.97 18.73 11.30
N ILE A 4 -1.62 19.58 10.48
CA ILE A 4 -1.84 19.37 9.17
C ILE A 4 -1.15 18.23 8.63
N SER A 5 0.00 17.92 9.09
CA SER A 5 0.75 16.84 8.56
C SER A 5 0.04 15.52 8.74
N ASP A 6 -0.86 15.44 9.69
CA ASP A 6 -1.51 14.21 9.92
C ASP A 6 -2.42 13.81 8.80
N ALA A 7 -2.87 14.73 8.00
CA ALA A 7 -3.78 14.41 6.94
C ALA A 7 -3.05 14.13 5.64
N THR A 8 -1.76 14.22 5.61
CA THR A 8 -0.99 14.10 4.40
C THR A 8 -1.10 12.73 3.78
N TRP A 9 -1.05 11.69 4.59
CA TRP A 9 -1.22 10.34 4.12
C TRP A 9 -2.29 9.68 4.96
N ASN A 10 -3.51 9.67 4.47
CA ASN A 10 -4.61 9.08 5.21
C ASN A 10 -5.67 8.65 4.20
N MET A 11 -5.72 7.39 3.90
CA MET A 11 -6.59 6.87 2.87
C MET A 11 -7.33 5.65 3.39
N THR A 12 -8.63 5.60 3.16
CA THR A 12 -9.44 4.45 3.54
C THR A 12 -9.83 3.70 2.27
N VAL A 13 -9.58 2.42 2.23
CA VAL A 13 -9.90 1.58 1.09
C VAL A 13 -10.63 0.34 1.57
N LEU A 14 -11.27 -0.38 0.66
CA LEU A 14 -11.91 -1.64 1.03
C LEU A 14 -10.83 -2.70 1.19
N ARG A 15 -10.99 -3.50 2.23
CA ARG A 15 -10.01 -4.54 2.52
C ARG A 15 -9.82 -5.50 1.36
N ARG A 16 -10.92 -5.93 0.74
CA ARG A 16 -10.79 -6.90 -0.33
C ARG A 16 -10.09 -6.30 -1.54
N ASP A 17 -10.30 -5.04 -1.82
CA ASP A 17 -9.62 -4.40 -2.93
C ASP A 17 -8.13 -4.30 -2.67
N LEU A 18 -7.76 -3.97 -1.45
CA LEU A 18 -6.36 -3.85 -1.09
C LEU A 18 -5.67 -5.21 -1.17
N ILE A 19 -6.29 -6.25 -0.65
CA ILE A 19 -5.71 -7.56 -0.68
C ILE A 19 -5.54 -8.04 -2.11
N ASP A 20 -6.53 -7.76 -2.95
CA ASP A 20 -6.46 -8.14 -4.32
C ASP A 20 -5.33 -7.42 -5.02
N ALA A 21 -5.16 -6.14 -4.76
CA ALA A 21 -4.11 -5.34 -5.38
C ALA A 21 -2.73 -5.85 -4.96
N ILE A 22 -2.55 -6.13 -3.68
CA ILE A 22 -1.28 -6.64 -3.21
C ILE A 22 -1.01 -8.01 -3.82
N GLY A 23 -2.02 -8.83 -3.90
CA GLY A 23 -1.88 -10.17 -4.47
C GLY A 23 -1.56 -10.12 -5.95
N THR A 24 -2.19 -9.23 -6.67
CA THR A 24 -1.94 -9.10 -8.09
C THR A 24 -0.52 -8.65 -8.36
N ALA A 25 -0.09 -7.64 -7.64
CA ALA A 25 1.26 -7.13 -7.83
C ALA A 25 2.28 -8.23 -7.56
N ARG A 26 2.06 -8.97 -6.48
CA ARG A 26 2.97 -10.04 -6.15
C ARG A 26 2.95 -11.16 -7.16
N ARG A 27 1.77 -11.51 -7.62
CA ARG A 27 1.63 -12.61 -8.55
C ARG A 27 2.32 -12.29 -9.86
N ARG A 28 2.18 -11.06 -10.33
CA ARG A 28 2.81 -10.69 -11.55
C ARG A 28 4.30 -10.76 -11.45
N VAL A 29 4.84 -10.32 -10.35
CA VAL A 29 6.26 -10.37 -10.16
C VAL A 29 6.74 -11.80 -10.13
N THR A 30 6.01 -12.67 -9.46
CA THR A 30 6.39 -14.05 -9.37
C THR A 30 6.42 -14.72 -10.74
N LEU A 31 5.45 -14.42 -11.54
CA LEU A 31 5.40 -15.02 -12.81
C LEU A 31 6.54 -14.58 -13.72
N LYS A 32 7.07 -13.41 -13.50
CA LYS A 32 8.05 -12.94 -14.33
C LYS A 32 9.32 -13.62 -14.21
N ARG A 33 9.93 -13.83 -13.15
CA ARG A 33 11.12 -14.44 -13.03
C ARG A 33 11.42 -14.61 -11.73
N LYS A 34 12.15 -15.27 -11.44
CA LYS A 34 12.50 -15.51 -10.25
C LYS A 34 13.15 -14.53 -9.69
N GLY A 35 12.89 -14.16 -8.73
CA GLY A 35 13.72 -13.54 -8.00
C GLY A 35 14.23 -12.31 -8.30
N PHE A 36 13.76 -11.63 -8.92
CA PHE A 36 14.30 -10.58 -9.18
C PHE A 36 14.16 -9.60 -8.19
N GLY A 37 13.59 -9.73 -7.05
CA GLY A 37 13.48 -8.73 -6.07
C GLY A 37 12.48 -7.70 -6.43
N LEU A 38 11.77 -7.94 -7.43
CA LEU A 38 10.81 -7.01 -7.78
C LEU A 38 9.77 -6.86 -6.79
N GLU A 39 9.49 -7.88 -6.03
CA GLU A 39 8.48 -7.79 -5.03
C GLU A 39 8.99 -7.19 -3.80
N LYS A 40 10.23 -6.67 -3.77
CA LYS A 40 10.68 -6.10 -2.60
C LYS A 40 9.86 -4.95 -2.20
N ASP A 41 9.47 -4.09 -3.10
CA ASP A 41 8.75 -2.88 -2.79
C ASP A 41 7.44 -2.82 -3.52
N VAL A 42 6.41 -2.43 -2.81
CA VAL A 42 5.12 -2.13 -3.39
C VAL A 42 4.91 -0.65 -3.14
N ILE A 43 4.53 0.09 -4.17
CA ILE A 43 4.40 1.53 -4.09
C ILE A 43 2.94 1.93 -4.04
N PHE A 44 2.62 2.75 -3.07
CA PHE A 44 1.28 3.27 -2.90
C PHE A 44 1.29 4.73 -3.28
N ALA A 45 0.47 5.12 -4.24
CA ALA A 45 0.43 6.49 -4.74
C ALA A 45 -1.01 6.92 -4.95
N ALA A 46 -1.24 8.20 -4.99
CA ALA A 46 -2.57 8.72 -5.24
C ALA A 46 -2.98 8.43 -6.69
N SER A 47 -4.25 8.20 -6.93
CA SER A 47 -4.74 8.00 -8.28
C SER A 47 -6.13 8.62 -8.40
N ASN A 48 -6.66 8.63 -9.60
CA ASN A 48 -7.99 9.16 -9.81
C ASN A 48 -9.06 8.38 -9.08
N GLU A 49 -8.82 7.08 -8.87
CA GLU A 49 -9.80 6.26 -8.18
C GLU A 49 -9.63 6.35 -6.67
N GLY A 50 -8.51 6.79 -6.23
CA GLY A 50 -8.17 6.86 -4.82
C GLY A 50 -6.73 6.47 -4.59
N LEU A 51 -6.40 5.22 -4.77
CA LEU A 51 -5.06 4.74 -4.49
C LEU A 51 -4.57 3.81 -5.58
N SER A 52 -3.33 3.97 -5.98
CA SER A 52 -2.69 3.09 -6.93
C SER A 52 -1.69 2.22 -6.16
N VAL A 53 -1.73 0.92 -6.38
CA VAL A 53 -0.82 -0.03 -5.76
C VAL A 53 0.03 -0.61 -6.88
N ARG A 54 1.34 -0.40 -6.81
CA ARG A 54 2.21 -0.73 -7.94
C ARG A 54 3.42 -1.51 -7.54
N SER A 55 3.86 -2.36 -8.44
CA SER A 55 5.17 -2.98 -8.32
C SER A 55 5.86 -2.74 -9.65
N SER A 56 7.01 -3.35 -9.87
CA SER A 56 7.74 -3.13 -11.10
C SER A 56 6.97 -3.51 -12.34
N ASN A 57 6.14 -4.51 -12.27
CA ASN A 57 5.47 -5.03 -13.43
C ASN A 57 3.98 -4.94 -13.43
N ALA A 58 3.39 -4.44 -12.41
CA ALA A 58 1.95 -4.42 -12.29
C ALA A 58 1.47 -3.19 -11.53
N ALA A 59 0.31 -2.73 -11.87
CA ALA A 59 -0.30 -1.62 -11.16
C ALA A 59 -1.80 -1.86 -11.11
N MET A 60 -2.42 -1.48 -10.02
CA MET A 60 -3.84 -1.62 -9.87
C MET A 60 -4.37 -0.43 -9.10
N ASP A 61 -5.39 0.22 -9.63
CA ASP A 61 -6.00 1.33 -8.95
C ASP A 61 -7.20 0.82 -8.19
N ILE A 62 -7.35 1.27 -6.96
CA ILE A 62 -8.48 0.85 -6.15
C ILE A 62 -9.17 2.08 -5.61
N ALA A 63 -10.45 1.95 -5.35
CA ALA A 63 -11.24 3.05 -4.84
C ALA A 63 -10.81 3.37 -3.42
N GLY A 64 -10.73 4.63 -3.09
CA GLY A 64 -10.36 5.04 -1.75
C GLY A 64 -10.79 6.46 -1.51
N SER A 65 -10.85 6.82 -0.25
CA SER A 65 -11.19 8.18 0.12
C SER A 65 -10.15 8.70 1.10
N GLY A 66 -9.71 9.90 0.88
CA GLY A 66 -8.70 10.51 1.73
C GLY A 66 -7.65 11.24 0.92
N THR A 67 -6.46 11.35 1.47
CA THR A 67 -5.37 12.06 0.83
C THR A 67 -4.12 11.19 0.83
N TRP A 68 -3.28 11.38 -0.18
CA TRP A 68 -2.02 10.63 -0.26
C TRP A 68 -1.02 11.55 -0.92
N ALA A 69 -0.19 12.18 -0.13
CA ALA A 69 0.62 13.31 -0.57
C ALA A 69 1.68 12.95 -1.59
N SER A 70 2.34 11.84 -1.43
CA SER A 70 3.36 11.42 -2.36
C SER A 70 3.51 9.92 -2.29
N PRO A 71 4.18 9.29 -3.25
CA PRO A 71 4.31 7.84 -3.24
C PRO A 71 5.09 7.32 -2.05
N ILE A 72 4.62 6.21 -1.50
CA ILE A 72 5.26 5.55 -0.38
C ILE A 72 5.59 4.14 -0.81
N ALA A 73 6.80 3.69 -0.54
CA ALA A 73 7.21 2.34 -0.85
C ALA A 73 7.27 1.51 0.41
N ALA A 74 6.71 0.32 0.38
CA ALA A 74 6.72 -0.58 1.52
C ALA A 74 7.18 -1.95 1.07
N ASN A 75 7.71 -2.73 1.99
CA ASN A 75 8.24 -4.04 1.67
C ASN A 75 7.12 -5.01 1.29
N GLY A 76 7.23 -5.59 0.11
CA GLY A 76 6.20 -6.48 -0.40
C GLY A 76 6.04 -7.75 0.41
N ALA A 77 7.15 -8.29 0.93
CA ALA A 77 7.07 -9.49 1.74
C ALA A 77 6.34 -9.23 3.05
N ALA A 78 6.59 -8.07 3.64
CA ALA A 78 5.91 -7.69 4.87
C ALA A 78 4.42 -7.51 4.62
N LEU A 79 4.06 -6.89 3.51
CA LEU A 79 2.66 -6.71 3.17
C LEU A 79 1.98 -8.06 2.98
N ARG A 80 2.63 -8.97 2.29
CA ARG A 80 2.06 -10.26 2.06
C ARG A 80 1.87 -11.02 3.35
N ARG A 81 2.79 -10.87 4.28
CA ARG A 81 2.72 -11.57 5.51
C ARG A 81 1.60 -11.06 6.39
N LEU A 82 1.33 -9.77 6.36
CA LEU A 82 0.32 -9.23 7.23
C LEU A 82 -1.08 -9.22 6.60
N ALA A 83 -1.17 -9.35 5.29
CA ALA A 83 -2.46 -9.26 4.62
C ALA A 83 -3.53 -10.19 5.22
N PRO A 84 -3.22 -11.44 5.51
CA PRO A 84 -4.24 -12.32 6.09
C PRO A 84 -4.73 -11.89 7.45
N ALA A 85 -3.97 -11.06 8.14
CA ALA A 85 -4.35 -10.61 9.47
C ALA A 85 -5.22 -9.37 9.45
N LEU A 86 -5.39 -8.74 8.30
CA LEU A 86 -6.21 -7.56 8.22
C LEU A 86 -7.67 -7.95 8.41
N ALA A 87 -8.40 -7.12 9.10
CA ALA A 87 -9.77 -7.43 9.44
C ALA A 87 -10.66 -6.24 9.19
N GLY A 88 -11.94 -6.52 9.09
CA GLY A 88 -12.93 -5.46 8.87
C GLY A 88 -13.13 -5.19 7.40
N PRO A 89 -14.19 -4.51 7.03
CA PRO A 89 -14.45 -4.24 5.62
C PRO A 89 -13.56 -3.17 5.03
N ASP A 90 -13.06 -2.26 5.88
CA ASP A 90 -12.25 -1.15 5.43
C ASP A 90 -10.90 -1.17 6.09
N ILE A 91 -9.89 -0.73 5.38
CA ILE A 91 -8.55 -0.58 5.92
C ILE A 91 -8.16 0.88 5.82
N ARG A 92 -7.67 1.43 6.93
CA ARG A 92 -7.19 2.80 6.94
C ARG A 92 -5.68 2.76 6.81
N LEU A 93 -5.19 3.42 5.79
CA LEU A 93 -3.77 3.49 5.53
C LEU A 93 -3.24 4.86 5.92
N SER A 94 -2.12 4.91 6.57
CA SER A 94 -1.46 6.17 6.87
C SER A 94 0.04 5.98 6.89
N TYR A 95 0.78 7.05 6.76
CA TYR A 95 2.23 6.98 6.77
C TYR A 95 2.77 8.06 7.71
N CYS A 96 3.71 7.68 8.53
CA CYS A 96 4.33 8.62 9.44
C CYS A 96 5.67 8.07 9.89
N ASP A 97 6.70 8.91 9.83
CA ASP A 97 8.00 8.56 10.38
C ASP A 97 8.55 7.22 9.93
N GLY A 98 8.48 6.98 8.65
CA GLY A 98 9.09 5.77 8.12
C GLY A 98 8.27 4.52 8.31
N GLN A 99 7.00 4.66 8.65
CA GLN A 99 6.14 3.51 8.83
C GLN A 99 4.81 3.68 8.13
N LEU A 100 4.39 2.64 7.46
CA LEU A 100 3.06 2.58 6.86
C LEU A 100 2.18 1.83 7.83
N ALA A 101 1.08 2.43 8.22
CA ALA A 101 0.13 1.79 9.11
C ALA A 101 -1.06 1.29 8.31
N LEU A 102 -1.47 0.04 8.57
CA LEU A 102 -2.66 -0.53 7.98
C LEU A 102 -3.54 -0.87 9.18
N ASN A 103 -4.49 -0.01 9.45
CA ASN A 103 -5.25 -0.02 10.70
C ASN A 103 -4.24 0.14 11.86
N THR A 104 -4.08 -0.84 12.71
CA THR A 104 -3.15 -0.74 13.83
C THR A 104 -1.82 -1.42 13.59
N THR A 105 -1.65 -2.09 12.44
CA THR A 105 -0.42 -2.78 12.13
C THR A 105 0.51 -1.86 11.37
N ARG A 106 1.78 -1.84 11.73
CA ARG A 106 2.75 -0.95 11.09
C ARG A 106 3.89 -1.73 10.50
N ILE A 107 4.37 -1.28 9.35
CA ILE A 107 5.53 -1.87 8.72
C ILE A 107 6.43 -0.74 8.25
N SER A 108 7.68 -1.06 8.03
CA SER A 108 8.62 -0.07 7.54
C SER A 108 8.26 0.38 6.14
N ALA A 109 8.43 1.63 5.89
CA ALA A 109 8.13 2.19 4.57
C ALA A 109 8.94 3.45 4.38
N ARG A 110 8.99 3.95 3.17
CA ARG A 110 9.70 5.20 2.93
C ARG A 110 8.99 6.01 1.87
N GLU A 111 9.15 7.28 1.98
CA GLU A 111 8.61 8.20 1.01
C GLU A 111 9.55 8.24 -0.18
N LEU A 112 9.02 8.24 -1.38
CA LEU A 112 9.83 8.27 -2.59
C LEU A 112 10.07 9.66 -3.11
#